data_3631affafa908d4e35d79431280122a8
#
_entry.id   3631affafa908d4e35d79431280122a8
#
_cell.length_a   1.000
_cell.length_b   1.000
_cell.length_c   1.000
_cell.angle_alpha   90.00
_cell.angle_beta   90.00
_cell.angle_gamma   90.00
#
_symmetry.space_group_name_H-M   'P 1'
#
loop_
_entity.id
_entity.type
_entity.pdbx_description
1 polymer ?
#
loop_
_entity_poly.entity_id
_entity_poly.type
_entity_poly.pdbx_seq_one_letter_code
_entity_poly.pdbx_strand_id
1 'polypeptide(L)'
;RDVLMNSRLRQVNVSLHSFPEHEQPQYLEHVFSVCEELAQKGVHISYRLWSVQNGQLSGESTRLLQQLTQHYHISHPQEFEKRMRLDVGDHLHLNLESVFQWPSLQHPYVSDYGRCLGMMQMCAILSDGTVVPCCLDSRGDAALGNIFTRSFSSILNSERAVQMKAGFAQHNIVEELCKHCSYRLRFTEHKRGEKSV
;
A
#
# COMPACT_ATOMS: atom_id res chain seq x y z
N ARG A 1 -18.56 10.06 6.18
CA ARG A 1 -19.38 9.53 5.07
C ARG A 1 -19.66 10.60 4.02
N ASP A 2 -20.29 11.70 4.35
CA ASP A 2 -20.72 12.75 3.40
C ASP A 2 -19.59 13.34 2.58
N VAL A 3 -18.42 13.55 3.16
CA VAL A 3 -17.22 14.04 2.46
C VAL A 3 -16.79 13.06 1.36
N LEU A 4 -16.77 11.75 1.67
CA LEU A 4 -16.42 10.72 0.70
C LEU A 4 -17.44 10.63 -0.43
N MET A 5 -18.73 10.69 -0.09
CA MET A 5 -19.82 10.57 -1.05
C MET A 5 -19.92 11.74 -2.04
N ASN A 6 -19.44 12.92 -1.65
CA ASN A 6 -19.43 14.14 -2.46
C ASN A 6 -18.06 14.43 -3.11
N SER A 7 -17.09 13.56 -2.93
CA SER A 7 -15.74 13.72 -3.49
C SER A 7 -15.66 13.17 -4.93
N ARG A 8 -14.63 13.60 -5.69
CA ARG A 8 -14.28 13.05 -7.00
C ARG A 8 -13.30 11.88 -6.86
N LEU A 9 -13.54 10.99 -5.91
CA LEU A 9 -12.71 9.80 -5.73
C LEU A 9 -12.79 8.88 -6.93
N ARG A 10 -11.66 8.33 -7.34
CA ARG A 10 -11.58 7.27 -8.36
C ARG A 10 -11.38 5.90 -7.73
N GLN A 11 -10.68 5.86 -6.60
CA GLN A 11 -10.36 4.61 -5.92
C GLN A 11 -10.24 4.83 -4.41
N VAL A 12 -10.68 3.84 -3.65
CA VAL A 12 -10.47 3.72 -2.20
C VAL A 12 -9.83 2.37 -1.91
N ASN A 13 -8.77 2.39 -1.10
CA ASN A 13 -8.12 1.18 -0.61
C ASN A 13 -8.40 1.04 0.89
N VAL A 14 -8.90 -0.11 1.30
CA VAL A 14 -9.24 -0.42 2.70
C VAL A 14 -8.35 -1.54 3.19
N SER A 15 -7.49 -1.25 4.18
CA SER A 15 -6.59 -2.24 4.78
C SER A 15 -7.30 -2.96 5.92
N LEU A 16 -8.01 -4.04 5.61
CA LEU A 16 -8.80 -4.81 6.60
C LEU A 16 -7.91 -5.54 7.61
N HIS A 17 -6.71 -5.97 7.19
CA HIS A 17 -5.74 -6.68 8.05
C HIS A 17 -5.16 -5.84 9.19
N SER A 18 -5.41 -4.52 9.20
CA SER A 18 -4.86 -3.60 10.21
C SER A 18 -5.83 -3.33 11.38
N PHE A 19 -7.02 -3.91 11.34
CA PHE A 19 -8.07 -3.65 12.32
C PHE A 19 -8.56 -4.97 12.93
N PRO A 20 -8.23 -5.24 14.21
CA PRO A 20 -8.78 -6.40 14.90
C PRO A 20 -10.29 -6.19 15.14
N GLU A 21 -11.09 -7.11 14.62
CA GLU A 21 -12.55 -7.05 14.64
C GLU A 21 -13.14 -6.96 16.05
N HIS A 22 -12.46 -7.58 17.03
CA HIS A 22 -12.90 -7.59 18.43
C HIS A 22 -12.90 -6.21 19.09
N GLU A 23 -12.19 -5.23 18.53
CA GLU A 23 -12.16 -3.86 19.02
C GLU A 23 -13.38 -3.03 18.55
N GLN A 24 -14.00 -3.41 17.42
CA GLN A 24 -15.16 -2.73 16.87
C GLN A 24 -16.14 -3.75 16.21
N PRO A 25 -17.08 -4.32 16.93
CA PRO A 25 -17.95 -5.40 16.46
C PRO A 25 -18.77 -5.14 15.19
N GLN A 26 -18.99 -3.89 14.80
CA GLN A 26 -19.74 -3.51 13.60
C GLN A 26 -18.84 -2.87 12.52
N TYR A 27 -17.53 -2.96 12.70
CA TYR A 27 -16.59 -2.28 11.79
C TYR A 27 -16.73 -2.74 10.35
N LEU A 28 -16.76 -4.04 10.10
CA LEU A 28 -16.85 -4.59 8.75
C LEU A 28 -18.17 -4.23 8.07
N GLU A 29 -19.28 -4.30 8.78
CA GLU A 29 -20.60 -3.91 8.24
C GLU A 29 -20.61 -2.44 7.81
N HIS A 30 -20.05 -1.56 8.61
CA HIS A 30 -19.90 -0.14 8.26
C HIS A 30 -18.98 0.06 7.04
N VAL A 31 -17.86 -0.66 6.99
CA VAL A 31 -16.93 -0.61 5.85
C VAL A 31 -17.63 -1.07 4.58
N PHE A 32 -18.31 -2.22 4.61
CA PHE A 32 -19.01 -2.76 3.45
C PHE A 32 -20.09 -1.79 2.97
N SER A 33 -20.95 -1.29 3.86
CA SER A 33 -22.00 -0.33 3.52
C SER A 33 -21.47 0.92 2.83
N VAL A 34 -20.37 1.50 3.32
CA VAL A 34 -19.76 2.70 2.71
C VAL A 34 -19.10 2.37 1.37
N CYS A 35 -18.39 1.24 1.30
CA CYS A 35 -17.68 0.84 0.10
C CYS A 35 -18.63 0.46 -1.04
N GLU A 36 -19.73 -0.22 -0.75
CA GLU A 36 -20.77 -0.58 -1.73
C GLU A 36 -21.47 0.67 -2.28
N GLU A 37 -21.78 1.64 -1.42
CA GLU A 37 -22.36 2.91 -1.87
C GLU A 37 -21.39 3.69 -2.78
N LEU A 38 -20.08 3.69 -2.48
CA LEU A 38 -19.07 4.28 -3.33
C LEU A 38 -18.91 3.53 -4.65
N ALA A 39 -18.94 2.20 -4.62
CA ALA A 39 -18.84 1.36 -5.81
C ALA A 39 -20.01 1.60 -6.78
N GLN A 40 -21.25 1.76 -6.26
CA GLN A 40 -22.43 2.13 -7.04
C GLN A 40 -22.28 3.49 -7.75
N LYS A 41 -21.41 4.37 -7.25
CA LYS A 41 -21.03 5.64 -7.88
C LYS A 41 -19.84 5.53 -8.83
N GLY A 42 -19.36 4.32 -9.11
CA GLY A 42 -18.26 4.06 -10.01
C GLY A 42 -16.87 4.23 -9.39
N VAL A 43 -16.77 4.30 -8.05
CA VAL A 43 -15.48 4.34 -7.35
C VAL A 43 -14.93 2.93 -7.20
N HIS A 44 -13.69 2.69 -7.63
CA HIS A 44 -13.03 1.40 -7.44
C HIS A 44 -12.65 1.19 -5.97
N ILE A 45 -13.10 0.11 -5.40
CA ILE A 45 -12.79 -0.30 -4.03
C ILE A 45 -11.80 -1.46 -4.05
N SER A 46 -10.75 -1.35 -3.26
CA SER A 46 -9.77 -2.41 -3.06
C SER A 46 -9.70 -2.76 -1.59
N TYR A 47 -10.32 -3.85 -1.20
CA TYR A 47 -10.10 -4.48 0.10
C TYR A 47 -8.73 -5.15 0.12
N ARG A 48 -7.91 -4.88 1.11
CA ARG A 48 -6.54 -5.39 1.22
C ARG A 48 -6.40 -6.32 2.41
N LEU A 49 -5.98 -7.56 2.14
CA LEU A 49 -5.52 -8.52 3.13
C LEU A 49 -4.03 -8.78 2.90
N TRP A 50 -3.17 -7.89 3.38
CA TRP A 50 -1.73 -7.97 3.23
C TRP A 50 -1.11 -8.74 4.39
N SER A 51 -1.44 -10.02 4.49
CA SER A 51 -1.11 -10.88 5.61
C SER A 51 -0.69 -12.29 5.19
N VAL A 52 -0.33 -12.47 3.91
CA VAL A 52 0.22 -13.74 3.42
C VAL A 52 1.66 -13.89 3.90
N GLN A 53 1.92 -14.97 4.66
CA GLN A 53 3.25 -15.34 5.13
C GLN A 53 3.51 -16.80 4.76
N ASN A 54 4.62 -17.05 4.04
CA ASN A 54 4.96 -18.39 3.54
C ASN A 54 3.82 -19.06 2.70
N GLY A 55 3.09 -18.25 1.93
CA GLY A 55 1.98 -18.72 1.09
C GLY A 55 0.68 -18.99 1.85
N GLN A 56 0.61 -18.69 3.15
CA GLN A 56 -0.58 -18.88 3.98
C GLN A 56 -1.06 -17.57 4.58
N LEU A 57 -2.37 -17.42 4.75
CA LEU A 57 -2.97 -16.32 5.50
C LEU A 57 -2.80 -16.55 7.02
N SER A 58 -2.66 -15.47 7.78
CA SER A 58 -2.78 -15.53 9.24
C SER A 58 -4.19 -16.00 9.64
N GLY A 59 -4.35 -16.55 10.84
CA GLY A 59 -5.65 -17.01 11.33
C GLY A 59 -6.71 -15.92 11.36
N GLU A 60 -6.33 -14.68 11.67
CA GLU A 60 -7.22 -13.52 11.66
C GLU A 60 -7.65 -13.14 10.23
N SER A 61 -6.71 -13.12 9.29
CA SER A 61 -7.03 -12.84 7.89
C SER A 61 -7.82 -13.97 7.22
N THR A 62 -7.68 -15.20 7.67
CA THR A 62 -8.53 -16.31 7.25
C THR A 62 -9.98 -16.07 7.69
N ARG A 63 -10.19 -15.59 8.92
CA ARG A 63 -11.52 -15.24 9.40
C ARG A 63 -12.12 -14.07 8.61
N LEU A 64 -11.36 -13.02 8.37
CA LEU A 64 -11.77 -11.88 7.53
C LEU A 64 -12.13 -12.33 6.11
N LEU A 65 -11.34 -13.24 5.52
CA LEU A 65 -11.65 -13.80 4.21
C LEU A 65 -12.97 -14.59 4.23
N GLN A 66 -13.24 -15.37 5.29
CA GLN A 66 -14.51 -16.09 5.44
C GLN A 66 -15.70 -15.12 5.51
N GLN A 67 -15.60 -14.03 6.26
CA GLN A 67 -16.65 -13.01 6.34
C GLN A 67 -16.89 -12.32 5.00
N LEU A 68 -15.81 -11.93 4.28
CA LEU A 68 -15.91 -11.41 2.92
C LEU A 68 -16.57 -12.39 1.96
N THR A 69 -16.18 -13.67 2.05
CA THR A 69 -16.73 -14.76 1.23
C THR A 69 -18.23 -14.91 1.47
N GLN A 70 -18.65 -14.86 2.71
CA GLN A 70 -20.07 -14.95 3.10
C GLN A 70 -20.85 -13.71 2.65
N HIS A 71 -20.33 -12.51 2.88
CA HIS A 71 -21.00 -11.25 2.55
C HIS A 71 -21.20 -11.08 1.04
N TYR A 72 -20.16 -11.38 0.24
CA TYR A 72 -20.19 -11.22 -1.22
C TYR A 72 -20.56 -12.51 -1.97
N HIS A 73 -21.01 -13.57 -1.28
CA HIS A 73 -21.41 -14.85 -1.87
C HIS A 73 -20.38 -15.44 -2.84
N ILE A 74 -19.09 -15.40 -2.47
CA ILE A 74 -17.99 -15.85 -3.31
C ILE A 74 -18.02 -17.39 -3.42
N SER A 75 -18.26 -17.90 -4.62
CA SER A 75 -18.45 -19.34 -4.86
C SER A 75 -17.16 -20.17 -4.79
N HIS A 76 -16.01 -19.58 -5.06
CA HIS A 76 -14.72 -20.29 -5.18
C HIS A 76 -13.58 -19.57 -4.45
N PRO A 77 -13.61 -19.51 -3.11
CA PRO A 77 -12.57 -18.83 -2.33
C PRO A 77 -11.16 -19.44 -2.51
N GLN A 78 -11.07 -20.73 -2.93
CA GLN A 78 -9.79 -21.41 -3.18
C GLN A 78 -9.02 -20.84 -4.39
N GLU A 79 -9.70 -20.23 -5.34
CA GLU A 79 -9.04 -19.53 -6.46
C GLU A 79 -8.25 -18.32 -6.01
N PHE A 80 -8.59 -17.80 -4.85
CA PHE A 80 -8.03 -16.62 -4.28
C PHE A 80 -6.55 -16.77 -3.92
N GLU A 81 -6.17 -17.92 -3.36
CA GLU A 81 -4.79 -18.25 -3.02
C GLU A 81 -3.88 -18.28 -4.25
N LYS A 82 -4.45 -18.59 -5.43
CA LYS A 82 -3.71 -18.68 -6.69
C LYS A 82 -3.59 -17.33 -7.41
N ARG A 83 -4.61 -16.49 -7.33
CA ARG A 83 -4.69 -15.24 -8.14
C ARG A 83 -4.27 -13.99 -7.38
N MET A 84 -4.17 -14.04 -6.04
CA MET A 84 -3.87 -12.90 -5.15
C MET A 84 -4.82 -11.69 -5.33
N ARG A 85 -5.78 -11.79 -6.25
CA ARG A 85 -6.83 -10.81 -6.50
C ARG A 85 -8.11 -11.52 -6.91
N LEU A 86 -9.23 -11.03 -6.38
CA LEU A 86 -10.58 -11.48 -6.74
C LEU A 86 -11.49 -10.28 -6.91
N ASP A 87 -12.29 -10.31 -7.98
CA ASP A 87 -13.39 -9.35 -8.16
C ASP A 87 -14.61 -9.89 -7.41
N VAL A 88 -15.10 -9.13 -6.44
CA VAL A 88 -16.20 -9.55 -5.55
C VAL A 88 -17.52 -8.84 -5.89
N GLY A 89 -17.49 -7.89 -6.81
CA GLY A 89 -18.63 -7.15 -7.33
C GLY A 89 -18.16 -6.07 -8.30
N ASP A 90 -19.11 -5.35 -8.89
CA ASP A 90 -18.82 -4.21 -9.77
C ASP A 90 -18.02 -3.16 -9.00
N HIS A 91 -16.82 -2.83 -9.49
CA HIS A 91 -15.87 -1.93 -8.85
C HIS A 91 -15.34 -2.39 -7.48
N LEU A 92 -15.66 -3.61 -7.03
CA LEU A 92 -15.24 -4.17 -5.73
C LEU A 92 -14.19 -5.27 -5.94
N HIS A 93 -13.02 -5.09 -5.38
CA HIS A 93 -11.89 -5.98 -5.54
C HIS A 93 -11.32 -6.35 -4.18
N LEU A 94 -10.95 -7.60 -4.01
CA LEU A 94 -10.20 -8.10 -2.87
C LEU A 94 -8.77 -8.42 -3.32
N ASN A 95 -7.77 -7.90 -2.60
CA ASN A 95 -6.36 -8.11 -2.90
C ASN A 95 -5.64 -8.74 -1.72
N LEU A 96 -4.99 -9.89 -1.97
CA LEU A 96 -4.02 -10.49 -1.07
C LEU A 96 -2.63 -9.95 -1.38
N GLU A 97 -1.81 -9.85 -0.37
CA GLU A 97 -0.41 -9.48 -0.52
C GLU A 97 0.41 -10.07 0.62
N SER A 98 1.68 -10.30 0.35
CA SER A 98 2.60 -10.77 1.36
C SER A 98 2.85 -9.73 2.44
N VAL A 99 3.00 -10.19 3.67
CA VAL A 99 3.50 -9.37 4.77
C VAL A 99 4.82 -8.74 4.36
N PHE A 100 5.01 -7.49 4.71
CA PHE A 100 6.28 -6.79 4.54
C PHE A 100 6.71 -6.13 5.84
N GLN A 101 8.00 -5.93 5.96
CA GLN A 101 8.59 -5.22 7.07
C GLN A 101 8.68 -3.72 6.74
N TRP A 102 8.15 -2.88 7.62
CA TRP A 102 8.30 -1.43 7.49
C TRP A 102 9.77 -1.03 7.52
N PRO A 103 10.23 -0.13 6.63
CA PRO A 103 11.62 0.30 6.64
C PRO A 103 12.04 0.90 7.97
N SER A 104 13.25 0.60 8.40
CA SER A 104 13.87 1.16 9.61
C SER A 104 15.38 1.17 9.44
N LEU A 105 16.04 2.21 9.94
CA LEU A 105 17.50 2.30 10.00
C LEU A 105 18.12 1.21 10.90
N GLN A 106 17.33 0.57 11.76
CA GLN A 106 17.77 -0.52 12.62
C GLN A 106 17.73 -1.89 11.95
N HIS A 107 17.12 -2.00 10.75
CA HIS A 107 17.09 -3.24 10.00
C HIS A 107 18.43 -3.49 9.29
N PRO A 108 18.75 -4.75 8.95
CA PRO A 108 19.92 -5.05 8.17
C PRO A 108 19.98 -4.26 6.85
N TYR A 109 21.17 -3.92 6.44
CA TYR A 109 21.42 -3.34 5.12
C TYR A 109 20.98 -4.32 4.02
N VAL A 110 20.23 -3.84 3.06
CA VAL A 110 19.72 -4.63 1.93
C VAL A 110 20.59 -4.44 0.70
N SER A 111 20.75 -3.21 0.23
CA SER A 111 21.57 -2.87 -0.93
C SER A 111 21.53 -1.36 -1.19
N ASP A 112 22.52 -0.82 -1.86
CA ASP A 112 22.55 0.52 -2.47
C ASP A 112 22.14 0.52 -3.95
N TYR A 113 21.78 -0.64 -4.50
CA TYR A 113 21.35 -0.81 -5.88
C TYR A 113 19.95 -1.43 -5.95
N GLY A 114 19.12 -0.96 -6.89
CA GLY A 114 17.79 -1.52 -7.16
C GLY A 114 16.77 -0.49 -7.61
N ARG A 115 15.52 -0.91 -7.72
CA ARG A 115 14.39 -0.07 -8.14
C ARG A 115 13.57 0.37 -6.94
N CYS A 116 13.05 1.58 -7.01
CA CYS A 116 12.05 2.08 -6.09
C CYS A 116 11.07 3.00 -6.84
N LEU A 117 9.81 3.02 -6.41
CA LEU A 117 8.77 3.91 -6.92
C LEU A 117 8.68 5.22 -6.11
N GLY A 118 9.30 5.27 -4.93
CA GLY A 118 9.38 6.46 -4.10
C GLY A 118 10.04 7.62 -4.88
N MET A 119 9.56 8.83 -4.68
CA MET A 119 9.95 10.04 -5.41
C MET A 119 9.80 9.99 -6.94
N MET A 120 9.64 8.80 -7.54
CA MET A 120 9.42 8.63 -8.98
C MET A 120 7.94 8.70 -9.33
N GLN A 121 7.09 8.01 -8.58
CA GLN A 121 5.65 7.91 -8.81
C GLN A 121 4.82 8.36 -7.61
N MET A 122 5.44 8.47 -6.45
CA MET A 122 4.77 8.83 -5.20
C MET A 122 5.72 9.58 -4.27
N CYS A 123 5.14 10.36 -3.39
CA CYS A 123 5.70 10.82 -2.12
C CYS A 123 4.56 10.79 -1.09
N ALA A 124 4.84 11.03 0.16
CA ALA A 124 3.82 11.13 1.18
C ALA A 124 4.00 12.38 2.05
N ILE A 125 2.93 12.81 2.70
CA ILE A 125 2.92 13.88 3.69
C ILE A 125 2.38 13.27 4.97
N LEU A 126 3.16 13.33 6.02
CA LEU A 126 2.76 12.86 7.34
C LEU A 126 1.80 13.84 8.00
N SER A 127 1.14 13.43 9.08
CA SER A 127 0.12 14.23 9.76
C SER A 127 0.64 15.57 10.33
N ASP A 128 1.94 15.66 10.60
CA ASP A 128 2.63 16.88 11.05
C ASP A 128 3.12 17.77 9.89
N GLY A 129 2.75 17.45 8.64
CA GLY A 129 3.16 18.16 7.44
C GLY A 129 4.53 17.77 6.88
N THR A 130 5.23 16.81 7.46
CA THR A 130 6.52 16.32 6.98
C THR A 130 6.36 15.61 5.64
N VAL A 131 7.12 16.02 4.62
CA VAL A 131 7.16 15.37 3.31
C VAL A 131 8.23 14.30 3.31
N VAL A 132 7.84 13.09 2.90
CA VAL A 132 8.69 11.90 2.87
C VAL A 132 8.68 11.25 1.47
N PRO A 133 9.70 10.46 1.10
CA PRO A 133 9.84 9.91 -0.26
C PRO A 133 8.77 8.88 -0.64
N CYS A 134 8.18 8.21 0.33
CA CYS A 134 7.09 7.24 0.11
C CYS A 134 6.27 7.03 1.38
N CYS A 135 5.11 6.40 1.26
CA CYS A 135 4.21 6.13 2.39
C CYS A 135 4.76 5.12 3.42
N LEU A 136 5.86 4.45 3.14
CA LEU A 136 6.49 3.52 4.08
C LEU A 136 7.43 4.21 5.07
N ASP A 137 7.85 5.43 4.80
CA ASP A 137 8.61 6.24 5.76
C ASP A 137 7.66 6.92 6.76
N SER A 138 7.05 6.11 7.61
CA SER A 138 6.04 6.57 8.57
C SER A 138 6.59 7.41 9.73
N ARG A 139 7.91 7.41 9.92
CA ARG A 139 8.59 8.16 10.99
C ARG A 139 9.31 9.40 10.50
N GLY A 140 9.41 9.60 9.17
CA GLY A 140 10.11 10.71 8.58
C GLY A 140 11.65 10.57 8.66
N ASP A 141 12.17 9.35 8.72
CA ASP A 141 13.62 9.11 8.77
C ASP A 141 14.34 9.68 7.52
N ALA A 142 13.62 9.75 6.38
CA ALA A 142 14.08 10.37 5.13
C ALA A 142 13.33 11.68 4.80
N ALA A 143 13.00 12.49 5.81
CA ALA A 143 12.24 13.73 5.62
C ALA A 143 12.91 14.68 4.62
N LEU A 144 12.11 15.22 3.70
CA LEU A 144 12.54 16.16 2.66
C LEU A 144 12.28 17.63 3.03
N GLY A 145 11.37 17.85 3.95
CA GLY A 145 10.94 19.17 4.44
C GLY A 145 9.52 19.12 5.00
N ASN A 146 8.95 20.28 5.34
CA ASN A 146 7.62 20.37 5.93
C ASN A 146 6.79 21.43 5.20
N ILE A 147 5.54 21.08 4.83
CA ILE A 147 4.64 21.94 4.04
C ILE A 147 4.17 23.19 4.79
N PHE A 148 4.26 23.20 6.11
CA PHE A 148 3.93 24.38 6.93
C PHE A 148 5.06 25.43 6.96
N THR A 149 6.28 25.05 6.56
CA THR A 149 7.44 25.95 6.55
C THR A 149 7.93 26.29 5.15
N ARG A 150 7.63 25.44 4.15
CA ARG A 150 8.08 25.62 2.76
C ARG A 150 7.00 25.15 1.79
N SER A 151 6.94 25.74 0.60
CA SER A 151 6.02 25.26 -0.44
C SER A 151 6.37 23.83 -0.86
N PHE A 152 5.37 23.02 -1.15
CA PHE A 152 5.52 21.63 -1.60
C PHE A 152 6.44 21.53 -2.82
N SER A 153 6.28 22.43 -3.79
CA SER A 153 7.15 22.51 -4.96
C SER A 153 8.62 22.75 -4.59
N SER A 154 8.90 23.66 -3.65
CA SER A 154 10.26 23.93 -3.16
C SER A 154 10.88 22.70 -2.47
N ILE A 155 10.08 21.92 -1.74
CA ILE A 155 10.53 20.69 -1.09
C ILE A 155 10.92 19.65 -2.14
N LEU A 156 10.05 19.42 -3.14
CA LEU A 156 10.30 18.44 -4.20
C LEU A 156 11.44 18.81 -5.16
N ASN A 157 11.85 20.08 -5.17
CA ASN A 157 12.99 20.58 -5.93
C ASN A 157 14.21 20.86 -5.03
N SER A 158 14.20 20.44 -3.77
CA SER A 158 15.37 20.49 -2.90
C SER A 158 16.49 19.59 -3.43
N GLU A 159 17.72 19.91 -3.11
CA GLU A 159 18.89 19.13 -3.54
C GLU A 159 18.73 17.66 -3.17
N ARG A 160 18.34 17.33 -1.92
CA ARG A 160 18.09 15.96 -1.45
C ARG A 160 17.04 15.24 -2.28
N ALA A 161 15.90 15.89 -2.56
CA ALA A 161 14.83 15.31 -3.36
C ALA A 161 15.26 15.06 -4.82
N VAL A 162 16.02 15.99 -5.41
CA VAL A 162 16.56 15.86 -6.77
C VAL A 162 17.59 14.73 -6.85
N GLN A 163 18.52 14.65 -5.90
CA GLN A 163 19.52 13.57 -5.83
C GLN A 163 18.83 12.20 -5.67
N MET A 164 17.80 12.11 -4.83
CA MET A 164 17.05 10.88 -4.63
C MET A 164 16.34 10.44 -5.92
N LYS A 165 15.67 11.37 -6.64
CA LYS A 165 15.04 11.07 -7.94
C LYS A 165 16.07 10.61 -8.97
N ALA A 166 17.19 11.32 -9.10
CA ALA A 166 18.26 10.97 -10.01
C ALA A 166 18.86 9.59 -9.70
N GLY A 167 19.11 9.32 -8.42
CA GLY A 167 19.60 8.02 -7.97
C GLY A 167 18.64 6.89 -8.33
N PHE A 168 17.35 7.01 -7.97
CA PHE A 168 16.35 5.98 -8.28
C PHE A 168 16.15 5.75 -9.78
N ALA A 169 16.25 6.81 -10.61
CA ALA A 169 16.20 6.67 -12.05
C ALA A 169 17.38 5.85 -12.61
N GLN A 170 18.53 5.87 -11.96
CA GLN A 170 19.74 5.11 -12.29
C GLN A 170 19.88 3.80 -11.53
N HIS A 171 18.84 3.37 -10.80
CA HIS A 171 18.86 2.21 -9.90
C HIS A 171 19.86 2.32 -8.74
N ASN A 172 20.28 3.52 -8.40
CA ASN A 172 21.15 3.81 -7.27
C ASN A 172 20.33 4.32 -6.08
N ILE A 173 20.45 3.65 -4.95
CA ILE A 173 19.73 3.98 -3.71
C ILE A 173 20.62 4.87 -2.86
N VAL A 174 20.37 6.17 -2.93
CA VAL A 174 21.21 7.19 -2.23
C VAL A 174 20.79 7.42 -0.78
N GLU A 175 19.51 7.19 -0.47
CA GLU A 175 18.97 7.46 0.86
C GLU A 175 19.19 6.28 1.82
N GLU A 176 19.66 6.59 3.05
CA GLU A 176 20.05 5.56 4.00
C GLU A 176 18.88 4.65 4.40
N LEU A 177 17.73 5.21 4.77
CA LEU A 177 16.53 4.43 5.07
C LEU A 177 16.18 3.46 3.92
N CYS A 178 16.33 3.91 2.68
CA CYS A 178 16.01 3.12 1.50
C CYS A 178 16.98 1.97 1.27
N LYS A 179 18.24 2.08 1.72
CA LYS A 179 19.21 0.98 1.70
C LYS A 179 18.85 -0.16 2.66
N HIS A 180 18.07 0.14 3.70
CA HIS A 180 17.57 -0.83 4.67
C HIS A 180 16.14 -1.32 4.37
N CYS A 181 15.55 -0.89 3.24
CA CYS A 181 14.17 -1.24 2.87
C CYS A 181 14.12 -2.54 2.05
N SER A 182 13.60 -3.61 2.64
CA SER A 182 13.37 -4.88 1.93
C SER A 182 12.14 -4.83 1.00
N TYR A 183 11.17 -3.94 1.26
CA TYR A 183 9.96 -3.82 0.44
C TYR A 183 10.25 -3.57 -1.05
N ARG A 184 11.31 -2.82 -1.38
CA ARG A 184 11.67 -2.49 -2.76
C ARG A 184 12.16 -3.68 -3.60
N LEU A 185 12.56 -4.80 -2.96
CA LEU A 185 13.01 -6.00 -3.67
C LEU A 185 11.93 -6.56 -4.60
N ARG A 186 10.65 -6.41 -4.23
CA ARG A 186 9.50 -6.81 -5.05
C ARG A 186 9.44 -6.12 -6.43
N PHE A 187 10.07 -4.96 -6.60
CA PHE A 187 10.14 -4.27 -7.88
C PHE A 187 11.26 -4.79 -8.79
N THR A 188 12.16 -5.61 -8.27
CA THR A 188 13.26 -6.24 -9.01
C THR A 188 12.90 -7.65 -9.49
N GLU A 189 12.01 -8.35 -8.82
CA GLU A 189 11.66 -9.74 -9.12
C GLU A 189 10.74 -9.90 -10.34
N HIS A 190 9.88 -8.91 -10.65
CA HIS A 190 8.96 -8.96 -11.78
C HIS A 190 9.59 -8.97 -13.18
N LYS A 191 10.91 -8.75 -13.33
CA LYS A 191 11.59 -8.83 -14.63
C LYS A 191 12.23 -10.18 -14.94
N ARG A 192 12.24 -11.14 -14.01
CA ARG A 192 12.79 -12.47 -14.28
C ARG A 192 11.77 -13.49 -14.81
N GLY A 193 10.47 -13.17 -14.77
CA GLY A 193 9.38 -14.07 -15.20
C GLY A 193 8.81 -13.82 -16.59
N GLU A 194 9.14 -12.72 -17.28
CA GLU A 194 8.66 -12.42 -18.63
C GLU A 194 9.75 -12.63 -19.69
N LYS A 195 10.29 -13.84 -19.78
CA LYS A 195 10.92 -14.38 -20.99
C LYS A 195 10.68 -15.89 -21.01
N SER A 196 9.55 -16.31 -21.52
CA SER A 196 9.41 -17.59 -22.18
C SER A 196 8.11 -17.63 -22.97
N VAL A 197 8.26 -17.54 -24.31
CA VAL A 197 7.41 -17.92 -25.43
C VAL A 197 6.17 -17.08 -25.68
#